data_3cf05fcfb5a122116f4546ba0b93ac5d
#
_entry.id   3cf05fcfb5a122116f4546ba0b93ac5d
#
_cell.length_a   1.000
_cell.length_b   1.000
_cell.length_c   1.000
_cell.angle_alpha   90.00
_cell.angle_beta   90.00
_cell.angle_gamma   90.00
#
_symmetry.space_group_name_H-M   'P 1'
#
loop_
_entity.id
_entity.type
_entity.pdbx_description
1 polymer ?
#
loop_
_entity_poly.entity_id
_entity_poly.type
_entity_poly.pdbx_seq_one_letter_code
_entity_poly.pdbx_strand_id
1 'polypeptide(L)'
;QIPSVIDAFFAKLYNVSTEYVDDLLKRVGLYDHRKTLAEKLSTGMKQRMLLVRAIINKPKVLFLDEPTSGLDPSTSQTIHSLIEELKQQGTTIFLTTHDMHEATILCDKIVLLNKGKIVEEGKPAELIQKYNTNKMVKVTYCSGQEKVIPFSELNHISATQDIQTIHSCEPTLEDIFIQLTGGKL
;
A
#
# COMPACT_ATOMS: atom_id res chain seq x y z
N GLN A 1 -33.78 -12.39 10.10
CA GLN A 1 -33.16 -11.23 9.43
C GLN A 1 -32.06 -10.77 10.36
N ILE A 2 -30.82 -11.13 10.07
CA ILE A 2 -29.65 -10.59 10.76
C ILE A 2 -29.34 -9.31 9.96
N PRO A 3 -29.68 -8.11 10.46
CA PRO A 3 -29.15 -6.87 9.90
C PRO A 3 -27.65 -7.04 9.88
N SER A 4 -26.97 -6.37 8.98
CA SER A 4 -25.52 -6.45 8.87
C SER A 4 -24.92 -6.58 10.28
N VAL A 5 -24.43 -7.76 10.60
CA VAL A 5 -24.09 -8.18 11.98
C VAL A 5 -23.02 -7.26 12.59
N ILE A 6 -22.38 -6.44 11.73
CA ILE A 6 -21.39 -5.47 12.17
C ILE A 6 -22.04 -4.25 12.85
N ASP A 7 -23.12 -3.70 12.28
CA ASP A 7 -23.61 -2.37 12.70
C ASP A 7 -24.22 -2.37 14.09
N ALA A 8 -25.06 -3.35 14.41
CA ALA A 8 -25.76 -3.37 15.70
C ALA A 8 -24.98 -4.11 16.79
N PHE A 9 -24.36 -5.25 16.46
CA PHE A 9 -23.70 -6.08 17.46
C PHE A 9 -22.36 -5.48 17.89
N PHE A 10 -21.47 -5.14 16.93
CA PHE A 10 -20.15 -4.60 17.28
C PHE A 10 -20.23 -3.16 17.77
N ALA A 11 -21.13 -2.33 17.22
CA ALA A 11 -21.37 -0.99 17.75
C ALA A 11 -21.77 -1.05 19.23
N LYS A 12 -22.69 -1.96 19.57
CA LYS A 12 -23.13 -2.18 20.95
C LYS A 12 -22.04 -2.79 21.82
N LEU A 13 -21.29 -3.77 21.30
CA LEU A 13 -20.21 -4.44 22.04
C LEU A 13 -19.08 -3.46 22.40
N TYR A 14 -18.71 -2.57 21.48
CA TYR A 14 -17.64 -1.59 21.69
C TYR A 14 -18.14 -0.22 22.15
N ASN A 15 -19.45 -0.07 22.41
CA ASN A 15 -20.07 1.18 22.84
C ASN A 15 -19.74 2.37 21.92
N VAL A 16 -19.80 2.15 20.62
CA VAL A 16 -19.62 3.19 19.58
C VAL A 16 -20.96 3.59 19.00
N SER A 17 -21.07 4.83 18.50
CA SER A 17 -22.30 5.33 17.91
C SER A 17 -22.57 4.71 16.54
N THR A 18 -23.82 4.60 16.15
CA THR A 18 -24.22 4.14 14.82
C THR A 18 -23.72 5.07 13.71
N GLU A 19 -23.68 6.37 13.99
CA GLU A 19 -23.16 7.38 13.06
C GLU A 19 -21.68 7.15 12.75
N TYR A 20 -20.88 6.73 13.75
CA TYR A 20 -19.47 6.38 13.53
C TYR A 20 -19.31 5.13 12.66
N VAL A 21 -20.14 4.12 12.89
CA VAL A 21 -20.14 2.91 12.04
C VAL A 21 -20.56 3.24 10.62
N ASP A 22 -21.60 4.05 10.45
CA ASP A 22 -22.05 4.51 9.14
C ASP A 22 -20.96 5.29 8.39
N ASP A 23 -20.19 6.12 9.11
CA ASP A 23 -19.05 6.83 8.53
C ASP A 23 -17.96 5.88 8.04
N LEU A 24 -17.58 4.90 8.88
CA LEU A 24 -16.61 3.87 8.46
C LEU A 24 -17.08 3.11 7.23
N LEU A 25 -18.35 2.73 7.16
CA LEU A 25 -18.92 2.02 6.00
C LEU A 25 -18.92 2.88 4.73
N LYS A 26 -19.19 4.18 4.85
CA LYS A 26 -19.08 5.14 3.72
C LYS A 26 -17.65 5.22 3.22
N ARG A 27 -16.69 5.32 4.12
CA ARG A 27 -15.27 5.45 3.80
C ARG A 27 -14.73 4.24 3.03
N VAL A 28 -15.22 3.03 3.32
CA VAL A 28 -14.82 1.82 2.60
C VAL A 28 -15.78 1.46 1.45
N GLY A 29 -16.74 2.32 1.11
CA GLY A 29 -17.69 2.10 0.03
C GLY A 29 -18.64 0.92 0.26
N LEU A 30 -19.04 0.68 1.53
CA LEU A 30 -19.97 -0.40 1.90
C LEU A 30 -21.31 0.10 2.44
N TYR A 31 -21.52 1.40 2.56
CA TYR A 31 -22.71 1.97 3.18
C TYR A 31 -24.02 1.51 2.51
N ASP A 32 -24.06 1.48 1.19
CA ASP A 32 -25.26 1.03 0.44
C ASP A 32 -25.52 -0.46 0.59
N HIS A 33 -24.51 -1.22 0.98
CA HIS A 33 -24.57 -2.65 1.24
C HIS A 33 -24.76 -3.03 2.71
N ARG A 34 -24.96 -2.04 3.60
CA ARG A 34 -25.07 -2.26 5.05
C ARG A 34 -26.19 -3.23 5.48
N LYS A 35 -27.21 -3.44 4.62
CA LYS A 35 -28.30 -4.39 4.85
C LYS A 35 -28.11 -5.70 4.06
N THR A 36 -27.04 -5.84 3.32
CA THR A 36 -26.75 -7.05 2.54
C THR A 36 -26.24 -8.15 3.46
N LEU A 37 -26.76 -9.37 3.31
CA LEU A 37 -26.26 -10.52 4.06
C LEU A 37 -24.78 -10.77 3.73
N ALA A 38 -23.98 -11.12 4.73
CA ALA A 38 -22.54 -11.36 4.58
C ALA A 38 -22.22 -12.44 3.50
N GLU A 39 -23.10 -13.43 3.34
CA GLU A 39 -22.96 -14.47 2.32
C GLU A 39 -23.07 -13.94 0.87
N LYS A 40 -23.80 -12.84 0.68
CA LYS A 40 -24.01 -12.19 -0.62
C LYS A 40 -22.97 -11.14 -0.96
N LEU A 41 -22.04 -10.85 -0.06
CA LEU A 41 -20.95 -9.91 -0.30
C LEU A 41 -19.88 -10.58 -1.18
N SER A 42 -19.32 -9.82 -2.13
CA SER A 42 -18.14 -10.25 -2.88
C SER A 42 -16.91 -10.42 -1.95
N THR A 43 -15.88 -11.08 -2.43
CA THR A 43 -14.63 -11.26 -1.64
C THR A 43 -14.04 -9.91 -1.21
N GLY A 44 -13.93 -8.94 -2.12
CA GLY A 44 -13.43 -7.60 -1.79
C GLY A 44 -14.34 -6.83 -0.83
N MET A 45 -15.66 -7.00 -0.91
CA MET A 45 -16.59 -6.41 0.07
C MET A 45 -16.43 -7.05 1.46
N LYS A 46 -16.23 -8.36 1.53
CA LYS A 46 -15.95 -9.07 2.79
C LYS A 46 -14.65 -8.58 3.42
N GLN A 47 -13.60 -8.39 2.62
CA GLN A 47 -12.31 -7.90 3.09
C GLN A 47 -12.40 -6.49 3.68
N ARG A 48 -13.07 -5.57 2.98
CA ARG A 48 -13.34 -4.21 3.48
C ARG A 48 -14.19 -4.22 4.75
N MET A 49 -15.16 -5.13 4.82
CA MET A 49 -15.97 -5.31 6.02
C MET A 49 -15.16 -5.81 7.22
N LEU A 50 -14.21 -6.75 7.00
CA LEU A 50 -13.31 -7.22 8.04
C LEU A 50 -12.39 -6.09 8.53
N LEU A 51 -11.95 -5.21 7.66
CA LEU A 51 -11.17 -4.03 8.04
C LEU A 51 -12.00 -3.09 8.92
N VAL A 52 -13.23 -2.74 8.54
CA VAL A 52 -14.14 -1.93 9.39
C VAL A 52 -14.30 -2.56 10.76
N ARG A 53 -14.52 -3.87 10.82
CA ARG A 53 -14.62 -4.61 12.10
C ARG A 53 -13.34 -4.51 12.93
N ALA A 54 -12.18 -4.54 12.32
CA ALA A 54 -10.89 -4.47 13.01
C ALA A 54 -10.61 -3.08 13.59
N ILE A 55 -11.16 -2.01 12.99
CA ILE A 55 -10.89 -0.62 13.39
C ILE A 55 -12.00 0.05 14.20
N ILE A 56 -13.19 -0.57 14.27
CA ILE A 56 -14.38 0.01 14.93
C ILE A 56 -14.13 0.38 16.40
N ASN A 57 -13.28 -0.37 17.09
CA ASN A 57 -12.92 -0.16 18.49
C ASN A 57 -11.71 0.77 18.69
N LYS A 58 -11.24 1.45 17.62
CA LYS A 58 -10.08 2.35 17.64
C LYS A 58 -8.85 1.70 18.28
N PRO A 59 -8.33 0.59 17.73
CA PRO A 59 -7.26 -0.18 18.33
C PRO A 59 -5.97 0.64 18.40
N LYS A 60 -5.15 0.41 19.43
CA LYS A 60 -3.79 0.95 19.51
C LYS A 60 -2.80 0.18 18.63
N VAL A 61 -3.09 -1.10 18.38
CA VAL A 61 -2.30 -2.00 17.54
C VAL A 61 -3.24 -2.73 16.60
N LEU A 62 -2.91 -2.72 15.31
CA LEU A 62 -3.71 -3.34 14.25
C LEU A 62 -2.82 -4.28 13.42
N PHE A 63 -3.27 -5.52 13.23
CA PHE A 63 -2.62 -6.49 12.34
C PHE A 63 -3.45 -6.62 11.07
N LEU A 64 -2.80 -6.43 9.93
CA LEU A 64 -3.41 -6.53 8.61
C LEU A 64 -2.63 -7.56 7.78
N ASP A 65 -3.33 -8.56 7.28
CA ASP A 65 -2.78 -9.58 6.41
C ASP A 65 -3.35 -9.39 5.01
N GLU A 66 -2.49 -9.01 4.05
CA GLU A 66 -2.84 -8.77 2.65
C GLU A 66 -4.09 -7.86 2.48
N PRO A 67 -4.14 -6.64 3.06
CA PRO A 67 -5.38 -5.86 3.19
C PRO A 67 -5.98 -5.42 1.86
N THR A 68 -5.21 -5.35 0.79
CA THR A 68 -5.66 -4.91 -0.55
C THR A 68 -5.66 -6.02 -1.59
N SER A 69 -5.28 -7.25 -1.20
CA SER A 69 -5.21 -8.38 -2.13
C SER A 69 -6.55 -8.64 -2.82
N GLY A 70 -6.53 -8.72 -4.16
CA GLY A 70 -7.73 -8.94 -4.97
C GLY A 70 -8.71 -7.78 -5.03
N LEU A 71 -8.34 -6.59 -4.57
CA LEU A 71 -9.11 -5.36 -4.76
C LEU A 71 -8.74 -4.67 -6.08
N ASP A 72 -9.67 -3.90 -6.62
CA ASP A 72 -9.37 -3.00 -7.73
C ASP A 72 -8.53 -1.80 -7.27
N PRO A 73 -7.78 -1.14 -8.18
CA PRO A 73 -6.86 -0.06 -7.80
C PRO A 73 -7.52 1.10 -7.04
N SER A 74 -8.75 1.47 -7.40
CA SER A 74 -9.47 2.57 -6.74
C SER A 74 -9.84 2.21 -5.30
N THR A 75 -10.29 0.99 -5.09
CA THR A 75 -10.60 0.46 -3.76
C THR A 75 -9.34 0.32 -2.92
N SER A 76 -8.22 -0.19 -3.49
CA SER A 76 -6.92 -0.27 -2.81
C SER A 76 -6.46 1.10 -2.33
N GLN A 77 -6.55 2.12 -3.18
CA GLN A 77 -6.21 3.51 -2.82
C GLN A 77 -7.04 4.03 -1.63
N THR A 78 -8.32 3.68 -1.58
CA THR A 78 -9.20 4.05 -0.46
C THR A 78 -8.74 3.39 0.85
N ILE A 79 -8.35 2.11 0.79
CA ILE A 79 -7.82 1.37 1.95
C ILE A 79 -6.47 1.93 2.39
N HIS A 80 -5.57 2.25 1.45
CA HIS A 80 -4.30 2.89 1.76
C HIS A 80 -4.49 4.22 2.50
N SER A 81 -5.40 5.06 2.02
CA SER A 81 -5.72 6.34 2.69
C SER A 81 -6.26 6.13 4.10
N LEU A 82 -7.09 5.11 4.32
CA LEU A 82 -7.61 4.78 5.63
C LEU A 82 -6.51 4.27 6.59
N ILE A 83 -5.61 3.41 6.10
CA ILE A 83 -4.46 2.91 6.87
C ILE A 83 -3.55 4.06 7.28
N GLU A 84 -3.24 4.98 6.36
CA GLU A 84 -2.39 6.14 6.64
C GLU A 84 -3.03 7.07 7.67
N GLU A 85 -4.34 7.30 7.60
CA GLU A 85 -5.05 8.09 8.61
C GLU A 85 -5.02 7.44 9.99
N LEU A 86 -5.23 6.11 10.08
CA LEU A 86 -5.13 5.38 11.35
C LEU A 86 -3.72 5.50 11.96
N LYS A 87 -2.69 5.44 11.12
CA LYS A 87 -1.30 5.65 11.51
C LYS A 87 -1.09 7.05 12.08
N GLN A 88 -1.61 8.08 11.40
CA GLN A 88 -1.55 9.47 11.86
C GLN A 88 -2.30 9.70 13.18
N GLN A 89 -3.36 8.93 13.43
CA GLN A 89 -4.10 8.92 14.70
C GLN A 89 -3.37 8.18 15.82
N GLY A 90 -2.19 7.61 15.56
CA GLY A 90 -1.36 6.94 16.54
C GLY A 90 -1.58 5.43 16.68
N THR A 91 -2.31 4.80 15.75
CA THR A 91 -2.41 3.35 15.68
C THR A 91 -1.09 2.76 15.18
N THR A 92 -0.52 1.82 15.92
CA THR A 92 0.61 1.02 15.43
C THR A 92 0.08 -0.09 14.53
N ILE A 93 0.56 -0.15 13.27
CA ILE A 93 0.05 -1.10 12.29
C ILE A 93 1.15 -2.09 11.92
N PHE A 94 0.85 -3.37 12.02
CA PHE A 94 1.67 -4.46 11.50
C PHE A 94 0.98 -5.00 10.24
N LEU A 95 1.66 -4.84 9.09
CA LEU A 95 1.14 -5.18 7.78
C LEU A 95 1.95 -6.34 7.18
N THR A 96 1.30 -7.36 6.64
CA THR A 96 1.92 -8.32 5.73
C THR A 96 1.39 -8.10 4.32
N THR A 97 2.27 -8.12 3.34
CA THR A 97 1.90 -8.01 1.92
C THR A 97 2.99 -8.62 1.04
N HIS A 98 2.60 -9.09 -0.13
CA HIS A 98 3.51 -9.42 -1.22
C HIS A 98 3.61 -8.28 -2.25
N ASP A 99 2.80 -7.24 -2.13
CA ASP A 99 2.88 -6.04 -2.96
C ASP A 99 3.96 -5.09 -2.43
N MET A 100 5.11 -5.08 -3.11
CA MET A 100 6.25 -4.23 -2.74
C MET A 100 5.95 -2.74 -2.91
N HIS A 101 5.00 -2.38 -3.79
CA HIS A 101 4.54 -1.00 -3.91
C HIS A 101 3.74 -0.59 -2.67
N GLU A 102 2.81 -1.43 -2.22
CA GLU A 102 2.06 -1.20 -0.97
C GLU A 102 3.01 -1.03 0.22
N ALA A 103 4.00 -1.93 0.36
CA ALA A 103 5.01 -1.83 1.42
C ALA A 103 5.80 -0.51 1.34
N THR A 104 6.12 -0.04 0.13
CA THR A 104 6.86 1.21 -0.08
C THR A 104 6.09 2.44 0.38
N ILE A 105 4.78 2.48 0.12
CA ILE A 105 3.96 3.69 0.39
C ILE A 105 3.39 3.75 1.81
N LEU A 106 3.16 2.60 2.46
CA LEU A 106 2.48 2.54 3.76
C LEU A 106 3.43 2.35 4.95
N CYS A 107 4.56 1.67 4.74
CA CYS A 107 5.38 1.22 5.86
C CYS A 107 6.51 2.20 6.19
N ASP A 108 6.64 2.55 7.47
CA ASP A 108 7.79 3.32 7.97
C ASP A 108 9.04 2.44 8.08
N LYS A 109 8.86 1.15 8.35
CA LYS A 109 9.91 0.12 8.39
C LYS A 109 9.38 -1.16 7.78
N ILE A 110 10.20 -1.83 6.99
CA ILE A 110 9.89 -3.13 6.39
C ILE A 110 10.90 -4.19 6.80
N VAL A 111 10.47 -5.43 6.70
CA VAL A 111 11.28 -6.63 6.86
C VAL A 111 11.03 -7.53 5.67
N LEU A 112 12.05 -7.79 4.86
CA LEU A 112 11.95 -8.69 3.72
C LEU A 112 12.25 -10.11 4.17
N LEU A 113 11.31 -11.04 3.90
CA LEU A 113 11.38 -12.43 4.31
C LEU A 113 11.56 -13.32 3.08
N ASN A 114 12.51 -14.26 3.15
CA ASN A 114 12.65 -15.34 2.16
C ASN A 114 12.94 -16.65 2.85
N LYS A 115 12.17 -17.71 2.54
CA LYS A 115 12.33 -19.06 3.08
C LYS A 115 12.43 -19.10 4.62
N GLY A 116 11.59 -18.30 5.29
CA GLY A 116 11.54 -18.20 6.74
C GLY A 116 12.70 -17.43 7.40
N LYS A 117 13.52 -16.72 6.61
CA LYS A 117 14.63 -15.91 7.12
C LYS A 117 14.46 -14.46 6.71
N ILE A 118 14.87 -13.55 7.58
CA ILE A 118 15.00 -12.14 7.26
C ILE A 118 16.22 -11.98 6.34
N VAL A 119 16.00 -11.41 5.16
CA VAL A 119 17.06 -11.15 4.17
C VAL A 119 17.49 -9.69 4.16
N GLU A 120 16.58 -8.78 4.53
CA GLU A 120 16.89 -7.36 4.71
C GLU A 120 15.83 -6.71 5.59
N GLU A 121 16.17 -5.59 6.26
CA GLU A 121 15.22 -4.76 6.99
C GLU A 121 15.65 -3.30 6.98
N GLY A 122 14.70 -2.38 7.06
CA GLY A 122 14.97 -0.95 7.10
C GLY A 122 13.79 -0.10 6.67
N LYS A 123 14.02 1.20 6.52
CA LYS A 123 13.02 2.08 5.90
C LYS A 123 13.05 1.90 4.38
N PRO A 124 11.89 1.85 3.69
CA PRO A 124 11.87 1.69 2.23
C PRO A 124 12.82 2.62 1.49
N ALA A 125 12.78 3.91 1.79
CA ALA A 125 13.64 4.90 1.14
C ALA A 125 15.14 4.66 1.41
N GLU A 126 15.53 4.26 2.63
CA GLU A 126 16.91 3.96 2.96
C GLU A 126 17.40 2.71 2.22
N LEU A 127 16.56 1.69 2.08
CA LEU A 127 16.87 0.48 1.31
C LEU A 127 17.03 0.78 -0.18
N ILE A 128 16.11 1.54 -0.77
CA ILE A 128 16.20 1.96 -2.16
C ILE A 128 17.52 2.70 -2.41
N GLN A 129 17.91 3.63 -1.54
CA GLN A 129 19.17 4.33 -1.66
C GLN A 129 20.40 3.41 -1.48
N LYS A 130 20.36 2.49 -0.51
CA LYS A 130 21.43 1.51 -0.25
C LYS A 130 21.74 0.65 -1.48
N TYR A 131 20.70 0.23 -2.20
CA TYR A 131 20.83 -0.63 -3.38
C TYR A 131 20.90 0.13 -4.71
N ASN A 132 20.71 1.46 -4.71
CA ASN A 132 20.90 2.31 -5.88
C ASN A 132 22.39 2.62 -6.12
N THR A 133 23.17 1.59 -6.41
CA THR A 133 24.63 1.70 -6.64
C THR A 133 24.98 2.38 -7.96
N ASN A 134 24.15 2.18 -8.97
CA ASN A 134 24.33 2.75 -10.31
C ASN A 134 23.28 3.83 -10.54
N LYS A 135 23.57 5.07 -10.11
CA LYS A 135 22.68 6.21 -10.28
C LYS A 135 22.44 6.50 -11.75
N MET A 136 21.41 5.88 -12.33
CA MET A 136 21.03 6.03 -13.72
C MET A 136 19.81 6.94 -13.86
N VAL A 137 19.68 7.58 -15.01
CA VAL A 137 18.50 8.36 -15.38
C VAL A 137 18.05 7.98 -16.78
N LYS A 138 16.75 7.92 -16.96
CA LYS A 138 16.08 7.75 -18.25
C LYS A 138 15.69 9.13 -18.78
N VAL A 139 16.22 9.49 -19.91
CA VAL A 139 15.93 10.72 -20.64
C VAL A 139 15.03 10.37 -21.81
N THR A 140 13.85 11.00 -21.89
CA THR A 140 12.94 10.89 -23.05
C THR A 140 12.98 12.21 -23.81
N TYR A 141 13.23 12.14 -25.10
CA TYR A 141 13.25 13.29 -25.98
C TYR A 141 11.89 13.53 -26.65
N CYS A 142 11.61 14.75 -27.09
CA CYS A 142 10.38 15.09 -27.80
C CYS A 142 10.19 14.29 -29.11
N SER A 143 11.29 13.74 -29.67
CA SER A 143 11.26 12.80 -30.80
C SER A 143 10.68 11.42 -30.44
N GLY A 144 10.41 11.13 -29.16
CA GLY A 144 10.04 9.81 -28.67
C GLY A 144 11.22 8.87 -28.42
N GLN A 145 12.46 9.30 -28.67
CA GLN A 145 13.66 8.50 -28.37
C GLN A 145 13.91 8.48 -26.87
N GLU A 146 14.26 7.31 -26.32
CA GLU A 146 14.64 7.13 -24.92
C GLU A 146 16.11 6.75 -24.81
N LYS A 147 16.80 7.28 -23.82
CA LYS A 147 18.18 6.96 -23.50
C LYS A 147 18.35 6.83 -21.99
N VAL A 148 19.01 5.77 -21.55
CA VAL A 148 19.40 5.59 -20.14
C VAL A 148 20.88 5.89 -20.02
N ILE A 149 21.23 6.83 -19.14
CA ILE A 149 22.60 7.31 -18.93
C ILE A 149 22.92 7.42 -17.43
N PRO A 150 24.20 7.38 -17.05
CA PRO A 150 24.61 7.73 -15.69
C PRO A 150 24.18 9.15 -15.32
N PHE A 151 23.75 9.34 -14.07
CA PHE A 151 23.37 10.67 -13.57
C PHE A 151 24.48 11.69 -13.74
N SER A 152 25.75 11.27 -13.60
CA SER A 152 26.93 12.12 -13.80
C SER A 152 27.05 12.67 -15.23
N GLU A 153 26.44 12.02 -16.21
CA GLU A 153 26.50 12.44 -17.62
C GLU A 153 25.39 13.44 -17.99
N LEU A 154 24.45 13.75 -17.09
CA LEU A 154 23.39 14.73 -17.34
C LEU A 154 23.95 16.10 -17.77
N ASN A 155 25.10 16.50 -17.21
CA ASN A 155 25.73 17.77 -17.55
C ASN A 155 26.27 17.83 -19.00
N HIS A 156 26.41 16.69 -19.66
CA HIS A 156 26.86 16.59 -21.06
C HIS A 156 25.69 16.62 -22.06
N ILE A 157 24.45 16.56 -21.55
CA ILE A 157 23.29 16.72 -22.41
C ILE A 157 23.14 18.22 -22.70
N SER A 158 23.31 18.59 -23.98
CA SER A 158 23.13 19.97 -24.41
C SER A 158 21.71 20.46 -24.08
N ALA A 159 21.60 21.63 -23.46
CA ALA A 159 20.32 22.29 -23.18
C ALA A 159 19.49 22.61 -24.44
N THR A 160 20.08 22.43 -25.63
CA THR A 160 19.41 22.60 -26.93
C THR A 160 18.74 21.33 -27.43
N GLN A 161 18.90 20.19 -26.76
CA GLN A 161 18.17 18.98 -27.14
C GLN A 161 16.75 19.05 -26.51
N ASP A 162 15.75 18.77 -27.35
CA ASP A 162 14.33 18.77 -26.94
C ASP A 162 14.05 17.61 -25.99
N ILE A 163 14.41 17.78 -24.70
CA ILE A 163 14.13 16.81 -23.64
C ILE A 163 12.69 17.00 -23.21
N GLN A 164 11.92 15.92 -23.25
CA GLN A 164 10.56 15.88 -22.77
C GLN A 164 10.49 15.57 -21.27
N THR A 165 11.19 14.50 -20.82
CA THR A 165 11.21 14.10 -19.41
C THR A 165 12.54 13.50 -19.00
N ILE A 166 12.85 13.60 -17.70
CA ILE A 166 13.98 12.91 -17.07
C ILE A 166 13.43 12.18 -15.85
N HIS A 167 13.65 10.87 -15.78
CA HIS A 167 13.24 10.05 -14.65
C HIS A 167 14.47 9.38 -14.01
N SER A 168 14.52 9.31 -12.68
CA SER A 168 15.49 8.47 -11.98
C SER A 168 15.18 6.99 -12.22
N CYS A 169 16.24 6.18 -12.39
CA CYS A 169 16.12 4.73 -12.50
C CYS A 169 16.52 4.09 -11.16
N GLU A 170 15.84 4.47 -10.09
CA GLU A 170 16.05 3.86 -8.78
C GLU A 170 15.46 2.45 -8.75
N PRO A 171 16.12 1.48 -8.08
CA PRO A 171 15.56 0.15 -7.92
C PRO A 171 14.29 0.21 -7.07
N THR A 172 13.33 -0.62 -7.41
CA THR A 172 12.15 -0.85 -6.57
C THR A 172 12.47 -1.82 -5.43
N LEU A 173 11.63 -1.92 -4.41
CA LEU A 173 11.76 -2.96 -3.38
C LEU A 173 11.67 -4.36 -4.00
N GLU A 174 10.91 -4.53 -5.08
CA GLU A 174 10.82 -5.79 -5.83
C GLU A 174 12.16 -6.15 -6.46
N ASP A 175 12.84 -5.20 -7.13
CA ASP A 175 14.18 -5.39 -7.70
C ASP A 175 15.19 -5.78 -6.62
N ILE A 176 15.14 -5.11 -5.46
CA ILE A 176 15.99 -5.40 -4.32
C ILE A 176 15.74 -6.82 -3.79
N PHE A 177 14.48 -7.21 -3.64
CA PHE A 177 14.12 -8.56 -3.20
C PHE A 177 14.62 -9.64 -4.16
N ILE A 178 14.44 -9.44 -5.47
CA ILE A 178 14.95 -10.34 -6.53
C ILE A 178 16.47 -10.44 -6.46
N GLN A 179 17.17 -9.32 -6.30
CA GLN A 179 18.62 -9.28 -6.17
C GLN A 179 19.11 -10.07 -4.95
N LEU A 180 18.45 -9.94 -3.81
CA LEU A 180 18.84 -10.62 -2.56
C LEU A 180 18.52 -12.10 -2.55
N THR A 181 17.50 -12.52 -3.26
CA THR A 181 16.99 -13.89 -3.21
C THR A 181 17.38 -14.74 -4.41
N GLY A 182 17.85 -14.10 -5.49
CA GLY A 182 18.22 -14.76 -6.73
C GLY A 182 17.05 -15.39 -7.49
N GLY A 183 15.82 -15.03 -7.14
CA GLY A 183 14.59 -15.63 -7.70
C GLY A 183 13.56 -14.59 -8.09
N LYS A 184 12.69 -14.93 -9.04
CA LYS A 184 11.42 -14.22 -9.24
C LYS A 184 10.48 -14.54 -8.08
N LEU A 185 9.69 -13.58 -7.67
CA LEU A 185 8.54 -13.74 -6.75
C LEU A 185 7.54 -14.74 -7.33
#